data_e3e0618c868819f2d6a32ae4d5acd91a
#
_entry.id   e3e0618c868819f2d6a32ae4d5acd91a
#
_cell.length_a   1.000
_cell.length_b   1.000
_cell.length_c   1.000
_cell.angle_alpha   90.00
_cell.angle_beta   90.00
_cell.angle_gamma   90.00
#
_symmetry.space_group_name_H-M   'P 1'
#
loop_
_entity.id
_entity.type
_entity.pdbx_description
1 polymer ?
#
loop_
_entity_poly.entity_id
_entity_poly.type
_entity_poly.pdbx_seq_one_letter_code
_entity_poly.pdbx_strand_id
1 'polypeptide(L)'
;MFTGEERTVRLRFANHLIGSVLDRFGKDVIVVADGTEHFTVSLNVVTSPKFYAWLFGFGTDVEILSPPSARQEMQEMLARIADTYARSDAQ
;
A
#
# COMPACT_ATOMS: atom_id res chain seq x y z
N MET A 1 15.04 15.91 -5.60
CA MET A 1 14.39 15.00 -6.55
C MET A 1 14.15 13.65 -5.88
N PHE A 2 12.97 13.12 -6.07
CA PHE A 2 12.64 11.83 -5.49
C PHE A 2 13.06 10.69 -6.42
N THR A 3 13.76 9.73 -5.88
CA THR A 3 14.03 8.49 -6.58
C THR A 3 13.55 7.37 -5.68
N GLY A 4 12.54 6.64 -6.12
CA GLY A 4 12.07 5.51 -5.36
C GLY A 4 13.08 4.37 -5.40
N GLU A 5 13.11 3.62 -4.34
CA GLU A 5 13.90 2.40 -4.28
C GLU A 5 13.05 1.22 -4.65
N GLU A 6 13.59 0.34 -5.46
CA GLU A 6 12.91 -0.92 -5.75
C GLU A 6 13.07 -1.84 -4.55
N ARG A 7 11.96 -2.30 -4.01
CA ARG A 7 11.95 -3.17 -2.84
C ARG A 7 10.90 -4.23 -3.00
N THR A 8 11.12 -5.35 -2.34
CA THR A 8 10.08 -6.37 -2.22
C THR A 8 9.20 -6.00 -1.05
N VAL A 9 7.94 -5.77 -1.32
CA VAL A 9 6.96 -5.46 -0.27
C VAL A 9 5.96 -6.59 -0.20
N ARG A 10 5.46 -6.83 1.00
CA ARG A 10 4.43 -7.82 1.23
C ARG A 10 3.18 -7.10 1.70
N LEU A 11 2.09 -7.35 1.00
CA LEU A 11 0.83 -6.65 1.22
C LEU A 11 -0.28 -7.65 1.52
N ARG A 12 -1.18 -7.26 2.41
CA ARG A 12 -2.40 -8.03 2.66
C ARG A 12 -3.58 -7.22 2.17
N PHE A 13 -4.41 -7.86 1.36
CA PHE A 13 -5.60 -7.23 0.78
C PHE A 13 -6.85 -7.98 1.19
N ALA A 14 -7.96 -7.25 1.32
CA ALA A 14 -9.27 -7.89 1.40
C ALA A 14 -9.55 -8.64 0.11
N ASN A 15 -10.24 -9.77 0.20
CA ASN A 15 -10.45 -10.65 -0.95
C ASN A 15 -11.12 -9.97 -2.13
N HIS A 16 -12.02 -9.01 -1.88
CA HIS A 16 -12.74 -8.38 -2.98
C HIS A 16 -11.83 -7.52 -3.87
N LEU A 17 -10.59 -7.30 -3.45
CA LEU A 17 -9.64 -6.49 -4.22
C LEU A 17 -8.77 -7.32 -5.17
N ILE A 18 -9.03 -8.63 -5.27
CA ILE A 18 -8.18 -9.49 -6.09
C ILE A 18 -8.13 -9.02 -7.56
N GLY A 19 -9.25 -8.57 -8.08
CA GLY A 19 -9.28 -8.06 -9.45
C GLY A 19 -8.42 -6.83 -9.65
N SER A 20 -8.46 -5.92 -8.69
CA SER A 20 -7.64 -4.71 -8.75
C SER A 20 -6.15 -5.03 -8.72
N VAL A 21 -5.76 -6.02 -7.88
CA VAL A 21 -4.37 -6.42 -7.79
C VAL A 21 -3.90 -7.07 -9.08
N LEU A 22 -4.71 -7.96 -9.65
CA LEU A 22 -4.33 -8.63 -10.90
C LEU A 22 -4.29 -7.64 -12.06
N ASP A 23 -5.19 -6.67 -12.09
CA ASP A 23 -5.17 -5.64 -13.13
C ASP A 23 -3.90 -4.80 -13.06
N ARG A 24 -3.45 -4.50 -11.84
CA ARG A 24 -2.30 -3.63 -11.65
C ARG A 24 -0.98 -4.36 -11.90
N PHE A 25 -0.87 -5.60 -11.41
CA PHE A 25 0.41 -6.29 -11.37
C PHE A 25 0.48 -7.49 -12.31
N GLY A 26 -0.64 -7.86 -12.91
CA GLY A 26 -0.66 -8.98 -13.85
C GLY A 26 -0.78 -10.32 -13.16
N LYS A 27 -0.81 -11.36 -13.96
CA LYS A 27 -1.08 -12.70 -13.47
C LYS A 27 0.14 -13.37 -12.84
N ASP A 28 1.30 -12.74 -12.96
CA ASP A 28 2.52 -13.34 -12.44
C ASP A 28 2.72 -13.11 -10.96
N VAL A 29 1.85 -12.30 -10.35
CA VAL A 29 1.94 -12.04 -8.92
C VAL A 29 1.54 -13.29 -8.16
N ILE A 30 2.31 -13.61 -7.11
CA ILE A 30 2.02 -14.77 -6.27
C ILE A 30 1.01 -14.35 -5.22
N VAL A 31 -0.13 -15.02 -5.21
CA VAL A 31 -1.22 -14.73 -4.30
C VAL A 31 -1.34 -15.89 -3.32
N VAL A 32 -1.32 -15.58 -2.03
CA VAL A 32 -1.42 -16.59 -0.98
C VAL A 32 -2.62 -16.25 -0.11
N ALA A 33 -3.51 -17.22 0.08
CA ALA A 33 -4.65 -17.01 0.94
C ALA A 33 -4.21 -16.74 2.37
N ASP A 34 -4.87 -15.81 3.04
CA ASP A 34 -4.58 -15.43 4.41
C ASP A 34 -5.90 -15.46 5.16
N GLY A 35 -6.26 -16.63 5.66
CA GLY A 35 -7.56 -16.82 6.25
C GLY A 35 -8.64 -16.90 5.18
N THR A 36 -9.86 -16.56 5.56
CA THR A 36 -11.00 -16.66 4.68
C THR A 36 -11.39 -15.35 4.03
N GLU A 37 -10.81 -14.22 4.51
CA GLU A 37 -11.23 -12.89 4.07
C GLU A 37 -10.15 -12.08 3.41
N HIS A 38 -8.91 -12.55 3.44
CA HIS A 38 -7.77 -11.79 2.95
C HIS A 38 -6.86 -12.68 2.12
N PHE A 39 -6.00 -12.02 1.35
CA PHE A 39 -4.90 -12.69 0.68
C PHE A 39 -3.67 -11.79 0.78
N THR A 40 -2.49 -12.40 0.63
CA THR A 40 -1.24 -11.63 0.63
C THR A 40 -0.55 -11.77 -0.70
N VAL A 41 0.20 -10.76 -1.06
CA VAL A 41 1.03 -10.78 -2.27
C VAL A 41 2.40 -10.25 -1.91
N SER A 42 3.41 -10.74 -2.61
CA SER A 42 4.77 -10.20 -2.53
C SER A 42 5.08 -9.56 -3.87
N LEU A 43 5.48 -8.31 -3.85
CA LEU A 43 5.69 -7.51 -5.04
C LEU A 43 7.06 -6.87 -4.98
N ASN A 44 7.73 -6.83 -6.13
CA ASN A 44 8.96 -6.07 -6.26
C ASN A 44 8.59 -4.77 -6.97
N VAL A 45 8.53 -3.68 -6.22
CA VAL A 45 8.02 -2.41 -6.74
C VAL A 45 8.91 -1.26 -6.31
N VAL A 46 8.80 -0.17 -7.06
CA VAL A 46 9.39 1.10 -6.64
C VAL A 46 8.43 1.73 -5.65
N THR A 47 8.91 1.94 -4.42
CA THR A 47 8.07 2.50 -3.35
C THR A 47 8.06 4.02 -3.45
N SER A 48 7.32 4.51 -4.42
CA SER A 48 7.20 5.94 -4.70
C SER A 48 5.95 6.50 -4.03
N PRO A 49 5.82 7.83 -3.95
CA PRO A 49 4.58 8.42 -3.46
C PRO A 49 3.34 7.93 -4.21
N LYS A 50 3.46 7.69 -5.51
CA LYS A 50 2.34 7.17 -6.29
C LYS A 50 1.92 5.78 -5.84
N PHE A 51 2.89 4.94 -5.50
CA PHE A 51 2.60 3.61 -5.01
C PHE A 51 1.81 3.69 -3.71
N TYR A 52 2.27 4.52 -2.78
CA TYR A 52 1.57 4.67 -1.50
C TYR A 52 0.19 5.30 -1.69
N ALA A 53 0.06 6.23 -2.63
CA ALA A 53 -1.24 6.84 -2.91
C ALA A 53 -2.21 5.81 -3.45
N TRP A 54 -1.73 4.89 -4.28
CA TRP A 54 -2.57 3.82 -4.80
C TRP A 54 -3.09 2.94 -3.66
N LEU A 55 -2.20 2.59 -2.73
CA LEU A 55 -2.59 1.81 -1.56
C LEU A 55 -3.59 2.60 -0.70
N PHE A 56 -3.32 3.87 -0.51
CA PHE A 56 -4.20 4.72 0.31
C PHE A 56 -5.63 4.70 -0.21
N GLY A 57 -5.80 4.58 -1.52
CA GLY A 57 -7.12 4.57 -2.13
C GLY A 57 -7.99 3.39 -1.69
N PHE A 58 -7.40 2.34 -1.17
CA PHE A 58 -8.15 1.19 -0.67
C PHE A 58 -8.50 1.30 0.82
N GLY A 59 -8.03 2.36 1.48
CA GLY A 59 -8.36 2.58 2.88
C GLY A 59 -7.79 1.48 3.76
N THR A 60 -8.64 0.91 4.59
CA THR A 60 -8.21 -0.12 5.52
C THR A 60 -8.25 -1.53 4.93
N ASP A 61 -8.59 -1.65 3.66
CA ASP A 61 -8.67 -2.97 3.02
C ASP A 61 -7.33 -3.47 2.53
N VAL A 62 -6.27 -2.69 2.70
CA VAL A 62 -4.91 -3.11 2.39
C VAL A 62 -4.00 -2.74 3.56
N GLU A 63 -3.02 -3.58 3.79
CA GLU A 63 -2.02 -3.30 4.82
C GLU A 63 -0.65 -3.74 4.32
N ILE A 64 0.35 -2.88 4.52
CA ILE A 64 1.74 -3.24 4.23
C ILE A 64 2.24 -4.09 5.39
N LEU A 65 2.60 -5.33 5.11
CA LEU A 65 3.09 -6.23 6.15
C LEU A 65 4.60 -6.09 6.35
N SER A 66 5.33 -5.90 5.27
CA SER A 66 6.78 -5.76 5.31
C SER A 66 7.27 -5.06 4.05
N PRO A 67 8.45 -4.48 4.05
CA PRO A 67 9.37 -4.36 5.18
C PRO A 67 8.90 -3.26 6.14
N PRO A 68 9.44 -3.23 7.37
CA PRO A 68 9.05 -2.17 8.33
C PRO A 68 9.29 -0.77 7.80
N SER A 69 10.34 -0.59 6.98
CA SER A 69 10.62 0.73 6.42
C SER A 69 9.49 1.21 5.52
N ALA A 70 8.89 0.32 4.74
CA ALA A 70 7.76 0.70 3.89
C ALA A 70 6.54 1.05 4.73
N ARG A 71 6.29 0.28 5.80
CA ARG A 71 5.20 0.61 6.71
C ARG A 71 5.39 1.99 7.32
N GLN A 72 6.62 2.30 7.73
CA GLN A 72 6.92 3.58 8.33
C GLN A 72 6.74 4.72 7.34
N GLU A 73 7.17 4.54 6.11
CA GLU A 73 7.01 5.57 5.08
C GLU A 73 5.54 5.85 4.83
N MET A 74 4.71 4.81 4.81
CA MET A 74 3.27 4.99 4.67
C MET A 74 2.69 5.76 5.84
N GLN A 75 3.10 5.41 7.07
CA GLN A 75 2.63 6.11 8.26
C GLN A 75 2.99 7.59 8.22
N GLU A 76 4.20 7.90 7.78
CA GLU A 76 4.65 9.29 7.69
C GLU A 76 3.86 10.06 6.66
N MET A 77 3.57 9.43 5.52
CA MET A 77 2.76 10.05 4.49
C MET A 77 1.36 10.34 5.01
N LEU A 78 0.75 9.37 5.70
CA LEU A 78 -0.58 9.56 6.25
C LEU A 78 -0.61 10.65 7.30
N ALA A 79 0.44 10.73 8.12
CA ALA A 79 0.53 11.77 9.14
C ALA A 79 0.61 13.16 8.52
N ARG A 80 1.36 13.30 7.44
CA ARG A 80 1.47 14.58 6.74
C ARG A 80 0.14 14.98 6.13
N ILE A 81 -0.57 14.02 5.55
CA ILE A 81 -1.88 14.30 4.98
C ILE A 81 -2.86 14.71 6.07
N ALA A 82 -2.87 13.99 7.17
CA ALA A 82 -3.75 14.31 8.29
C ALA A 82 -3.45 15.70 8.84
N ASP A 83 -2.17 16.04 8.95
CA ASP A 83 -1.76 17.34 9.46
C ASP A 83 -2.24 18.47 8.53
N THR A 84 -2.19 18.23 7.22
CA THR A 84 -2.65 19.21 6.25
C THR A 84 -4.12 19.56 6.50
N TYR A 85 -4.94 18.55 6.73
CA TYR A 85 -6.37 18.79 6.93
C TYR A 85 -6.67 19.33 8.32
N ALA A 86 -5.88 18.95 9.31
CA ALA A 86 -6.04 19.49 10.65
C ALA A 86 -5.75 21.00 10.66
N ARG A 87 -4.72 21.43 9.91
CA ARG A 87 -4.40 22.85 9.82
C ARG A 87 -5.48 23.62 9.10
N SER A 88 -6.10 23.00 8.10
CA SER A 88 -7.17 23.65 7.36
C SER A 88 -8.34 24.01 8.26
N ASP A 89 -8.60 23.20 9.27
CA ASP A 89 -9.70 23.44 10.19
C ASP A 89 -9.49 24.70 11.01
N ALA A 90 -8.27 25.18 11.12
CA ALA A 90 -7.97 26.37 11.88
C ALA A 90 -8.38 27.66 11.17
N GLN A 91 -8.75 27.57 9.93
CA GLN A 91 -9.12 28.74 9.13
C GLN A 91 -10.43 29.38 9.54
#